data_422a45a70a00a39435a5a19f89280794
#
_entry.id   422a45a70a00a39435a5a19f89280794
#
_cell.length_a   1.000
_cell.length_b   1.000
_cell.length_c   1.000
_cell.angle_alpha   90.00
_cell.angle_beta   90.00
_cell.angle_gamma   90.00
#
_symmetry.space_group_name_H-M   'P 1'
#
loop_
_entity.id
_entity.type
_entity.pdbx_description
1 polymer ?
#
loop_
_entity_poly.entity_id
_entity_poly.type
_entity_poly.pdbx_seq_one_letter_code
_entity_poly.pdbx_strand_id
1 'polypeptide(L)'
;MAGEYLKSSVHVHSKLCDGKNTPEEVAVTAWKAGLQTLGFSGHSHTPHDLEYCMTQSRTALYKAQIAKLKERYAGKMDILCGLEWDLYSDDDPTQYDYWIGSTHYVRGPKTGKYYEIDWREEDLRACIDDDFDGDALAVVEAYFANVAKVAEKKPTILGHFDLIKKINGDGKFFDENDPRYTAAANAALMTAARNRCVLE
;
A
#
# COMPACT_ATOMS: atom_id res chain seq x y z
N MET A 1 -4.40 -34.70 -1.96
CA MET A 1 -3.88 -33.76 -2.98
C MET A 1 -3.23 -32.63 -2.20
N ALA A 2 -1.91 -32.47 -2.28
CA ALA A 2 -1.23 -31.33 -1.71
C ALA A 2 -1.73 -30.08 -2.47
N GLY A 3 -2.29 -29.11 -1.76
CA GLY A 3 -2.73 -27.87 -2.38
C GLY A 3 -1.56 -27.22 -3.11
N GLU A 4 -1.82 -26.67 -4.27
CA GLU A 4 -0.86 -25.87 -5.01
C GLU A 4 -0.64 -24.57 -4.20
N TYR A 5 0.45 -24.52 -3.44
CA TYR A 5 0.79 -23.34 -2.64
C TYR A 5 1.17 -22.19 -3.55
N LEU A 6 0.88 -20.95 -3.12
CA LEU A 6 1.34 -19.75 -3.80
C LEU A 6 2.85 -19.80 -4.01
N LYS A 7 3.29 -19.71 -5.26
CA LYS A 7 4.70 -19.76 -5.64
C LYS A 7 5.36 -18.37 -5.64
N SER A 8 4.61 -17.33 -5.40
CA SER A 8 5.07 -15.94 -5.39
C SER A 8 4.44 -15.14 -4.28
N SER A 9 5.18 -14.15 -3.78
CA SER A 9 4.67 -13.10 -2.90
C SER A 9 5.36 -11.80 -3.30
N VAL A 10 4.57 -10.76 -3.56
CA VAL A 10 5.07 -9.48 -4.09
C VAL A 10 4.65 -8.26 -3.26
N HIS A 11 3.92 -8.46 -2.15
CA HIS A 11 3.65 -7.41 -1.19
C HIS A 11 4.28 -7.78 0.16
N VAL A 12 5.55 -7.40 0.34
CA VAL A 12 6.36 -7.85 1.47
C VAL A 12 7.21 -6.71 2.01
N HIS A 13 7.07 -6.46 3.30
CA HIS A 13 7.77 -5.43 4.06
C HIS A 13 8.99 -5.98 4.81
N SER A 14 9.87 -5.10 5.22
CA SER A 14 11.06 -5.42 5.99
C SER A 14 11.34 -4.38 7.07
N LYS A 15 12.33 -4.62 7.93
CA LYS A 15 12.79 -3.66 8.96
C LYS A 15 13.28 -2.32 8.41
N LEU A 16 13.34 -2.15 7.10
CA LEU A 16 13.71 -0.89 6.47
C LEU A 16 12.53 0.09 6.38
N CYS A 17 11.29 -0.43 6.51
CA CYS A 17 10.09 0.33 6.79
C CYS A 17 9.46 -0.17 8.11
N ASP A 18 8.28 -0.75 8.08
CA ASP A 18 7.49 -1.20 9.24
C ASP A 18 7.53 -2.71 9.48
N GLY A 19 8.18 -3.47 8.61
CA GLY A 19 8.29 -4.93 8.73
C GLY A 19 9.15 -5.39 9.91
N LYS A 20 8.92 -6.61 10.38
CA LYS A 20 9.58 -7.18 11.58
C LYS A 20 10.93 -7.81 11.29
N ASN A 21 11.20 -8.23 10.06
CA ASN A 21 12.38 -9.00 9.68
C ASN A 21 13.26 -8.23 8.69
N THR A 22 14.54 -8.54 8.70
CA THR A 22 15.46 -8.03 7.69
C THR A 22 15.14 -8.64 6.31
N PRO A 23 15.51 -7.98 5.19
CA PRO A 23 15.34 -8.57 3.86
C PRO A 23 15.97 -9.96 3.72
N GLU A 24 17.12 -10.19 4.36
CA GLU A 24 17.81 -11.48 4.38
C GLU A 24 16.97 -12.57 5.05
N GLU A 25 16.44 -12.31 6.27
CA GLU A 25 15.59 -13.26 7.01
C GLU A 25 14.33 -13.61 6.22
N VAL A 26 13.71 -12.62 5.57
CA VAL A 26 12.55 -12.82 4.71
C VAL A 26 12.91 -13.72 3.52
N ALA A 27 14.00 -13.41 2.81
CA ALA A 27 14.43 -14.19 1.65
C ALA A 27 14.76 -15.66 2.02
N VAL A 28 15.43 -15.89 3.14
CA VAL A 28 15.72 -17.23 3.65
C VAL A 28 14.42 -18.00 3.95
N THR A 29 13.45 -17.33 4.56
CA THR A 29 12.16 -17.95 4.90
C THR A 29 11.36 -18.28 3.66
N ALA A 30 11.27 -17.35 2.71
CA ALA A 30 10.58 -17.52 1.44
C ALA A 30 11.17 -18.69 0.63
N TRP A 31 12.50 -18.76 0.55
CA TRP A 31 13.19 -19.87 -0.10
C TRP A 31 12.88 -21.21 0.56
N LYS A 32 12.95 -21.29 1.88
CA LYS A 32 12.61 -22.52 2.64
C LYS A 32 11.15 -22.94 2.47
N ALA A 33 10.24 -21.97 2.30
CA ALA A 33 8.83 -22.22 2.04
C ALA A 33 8.55 -22.64 0.59
N GLY A 34 9.55 -22.62 -0.29
CA GLY A 34 9.42 -23.06 -1.67
C GLY A 34 8.89 -21.99 -2.63
N LEU A 35 8.95 -20.71 -2.29
CA LEU A 35 8.60 -19.63 -3.21
C LEU A 35 9.57 -19.63 -4.40
N GLN A 36 9.02 -19.38 -5.57
CA GLN A 36 9.77 -19.19 -6.81
C GLN A 36 10.08 -17.72 -7.07
N THR A 37 9.21 -16.82 -6.60
CA THR A 37 9.37 -15.37 -6.73
C THR A 37 9.07 -14.69 -5.41
N LEU A 38 9.97 -13.82 -4.96
CA LEU A 38 9.79 -12.94 -3.80
C LEU A 38 10.02 -11.50 -4.25
N GLY A 39 8.98 -10.68 -4.17
CA GLY A 39 9.08 -9.24 -4.38
C GLY A 39 9.01 -8.49 -3.04
N PHE A 40 9.99 -7.66 -2.78
CA PHE A 40 9.92 -6.70 -1.67
C PHE A 40 9.20 -5.44 -2.13
N SER A 41 8.38 -4.85 -1.26
CA SER A 41 7.59 -3.67 -1.54
C SER A 41 7.51 -2.76 -0.30
N GLY A 42 8.67 -2.36 0.25
CA GLY A 42 8.69 -1.47 1.40
C GLY A 42 7.97 -0.15 1.10
N HIS A 43 7.38 0.48 2.14
CA HIS A 43 6.71 1.78 2.02
C HIS A 43 7.65 2.84 1.47
N SER A 44 7.20 3.56 0.46
CA SER A 44 7.92 4.67 -0.16
C SER A 44 8.20 5.81 0.83
N HIS A 45 9.22 6.62 0.57
CA HIS A 45 9.45 7.82 1.36
C HIS A 45 8.24 8.75 1.27
N THR A 46 7.64 9.02 2.43
CA THR A 46 6.47 9.90 2.57
C THR A 46 6.84 10.99 3.59
N PRO A 47 7.01 12.27 3.15
CA PRO A 47 7.63 13.31 3.98
C PRO A 47 6.95 13.60 5.31
N HIS A 48 5.65 13.34 5.42
CA HIS A 48 4.87 13.56 6.64
C HIS A 48 4.79 12.35 7.56
N ASP A 49 5.32 11.18 7.14
CA ASP A 49 5.34 9.96 7.94
C ASP A 49 6.69 9.24 7.79
N LEU A 50 7.59 9.49 8.76
CA LEU A 50 8.91 8.86 8.82
C LEU A 50 8.96 7.71 9.83
N GLU A 51 7.85 7.39 10.48
CA GLU A 51 7.77 6.29 11.44
C GLU A 51 7.64 4.95 10.71
N TYR A 52 6.71 4.86 9.78
CA TYR A 52 6.41 3.64 9.01
C TYR A 52 7.12 3.60 7.67
N CYS A 53 7.29 4.75 7.02
CA CYS A 53 7.87 4.86 5.70
C CYS A 53 9.41 4.82 5.70
N MET A 54 9.99 4.39 4.60
CA MET A 54 11.44 4.48 4.43
C MET A 54 11.89 5.93 4.33
N THR A 55 12.93 6.29 5.09
CA THR A 55 13.66 7.52 4.85
C THR A 55 14.49 7.40 3.57
N GLN A 56 14.93 8.50 2.97
CA GLN A 56 15.78 8.47 1.76
C GLN A 56 17.04 7.60 1.95
N SER A 57 17.65 7.64 3.14
CA SER A 57 18.80 6.79 3.47
C SER A 57 18.44 5.31 3.57
N ARG A 58 17.27 4.99 4.14
CA ARG A 58 16.74 3.61 4.18
C ARG A 58 16.37 3.11 2.78
N THR A 59 15.82 3.96 1.92
CA THR A 59 15.53 3.61 0.51
C THR A 59 16.81 3.20 -0.24
N ALA A 60 17.90 3.95 -0.07
CA ALA A 60 19.19 3.58 -0.68
C ALA A 60 19.72 2.24 -0.14
N LEU A 61 19.62 2.03 1.18
CA LEU A 61 20.03 0.77 1.81
C LEU A 61 19.14 -0.40 1.35
N TYR A 62 17.83 -0.19 1.24
CA TYR A 62 16.86 -1.15 0.74
C TYR A 62 17.25 -1.65 -0.67
N LYS A 63 17.43 -0.73 -1.62
CA LYS A 63 17.86 -1.07 -2.98
C LYS A 63 19.17 -1.87 -2.99
N ALA A 64 20.14 -1.45 -2.20
CA ALA A 64 21.44 -2.14 -2.11
C ALA A 64 21.35 -3.56 -1.52
N GLN A 65 20.51 -3.76 -0.50
CA GLN A 65 20.30 -5.08 0.10
C GLN A 65 19.55 -6.01 -0.86
N ILE A 66 18.50 -5.54 -1.52
CA ILE A 66 17.75 -6.34 -2.49
C ILE A 66 18.63 -6.72 -3.67
N ALA A 67 19.50 -5.83 -4.17
CA ALA A 67 20.44 -6.14 -5.24
C ALA A 67 21.35 -7.32 -4.86
N LYS A 68 21.92 -7.34 -3.64
CA LYS A 68 22.72 -8.47 -3.15
C LYS A 68 21.90 -9.77 -3.04
N LEU A 69 20.62 -9.69 -2.66
CA LEU A 69 19.75 -10.85 -2.62
C LEU A 69 19.44 -11.36 -4.01
N LYS A 70 19.24 -10.52 -5.02
CA LYS A 70 19.09 -10.92 -6.42
C LYS A 70 20.29 -11.76 -6.89
N GLU A 71 21.51 -11.28 -6.62
CA GLU A 71 22.74 -12.03 -6.97
C GLU A 71 22.81 -13.38 -6.25
N ARG A 72 22.55 -13.41 -4.96
CA ARG A 72 22.66 -14.62 -4.12
C ARG A 72 21.65 -15.70 -4.49
N TYR A 73 20.45 -15.32 -4.88
CA TYR A 73 19.36 -16.24 -5.22
C TYR A 73 19.22 -16.48 -6.73
N ALA A 74 20.14 -15.95 -7.54
CA ALA A 74 20.15 -16.16 -8.99
C ALA A 74 20.07 -17.65 -9.35
N GLY A 75 19.14 -18.02 -10.22
CA GLY A 75 18.87 -19.40 -10.62
C GLY A 75 18.21 -20.29 -9.54
N LYS A 76 17.80 -19.72 -8.40
CA LYS A 76 17.13 -20.43 -7.30
C LYS A 76 15.74 -19.88 -7.01
N MET A 77 15.61 -18.59 -6.89
CA MET A 77 14.38 -17.85 -6.60
C MET A 77 14.51 -16.44 -7.18
N ASP A 78 13.50 -15.97 -7.89
CA ASP A 78 13.48 -14.63 -8.42
C ASP A 78 13.24 -13.63 -7.28
N ILE A 79 14.17 -12.68 -7.11
CA ILE A 79 14.03 -11.58 -6.16
C ILE A 79 13.71 -10.31 -6.93
N LEU A 80 12.64 -9.62 -6.55
CA LEU A 80 12.21 -8.35 -7.15
C LEU A 80 12.35 -7.21 -6.15
N CYS A 81 12.85 -6.07 -6.63
CA CYS A 81 12.90 -4.83 -5.89
C CYS A 81 11.71 -3.97 -6.27
N GLY A 82 10.62 -4.11 -5.55
CA GLY A 82 9.43 -3.29 -5.72
C GLY A 82 9.37 -2.13 -4.74
N LEU A 83 8.28 -1.39 -4.80
CA LEU A 83 7.95 -0.28 -3.91
C LEU A 83 6.46 -0.28 -3.64
N GLU A 84 6.04 -0.13 -2.41
CA GLU A 84 4.68 0.29 -2.10
C GLU A 84 4.64 1.82 -2.09
N TRP A 85 4.16 2.38 -3.20
CA TRP A 85 4.12 3.81 -3.44
C TRP A 85 2.81 4.42 -2.96
N ASP A 86 2.88 5.31 -1.98
CA ASP A 86 1.72 6.08 -1.53
C ASP A 86 1.47 7.30 -2.43
N LEU A 87 0.20 7.73 -2.52
CA LEU A 87 -0.21 8.89 -3.30
C LEU A 87 0.56 10.18 -2.94
N TYR A 88 1.00 10.30 -1.71
CA TYR A 88 1.70 11.48 -1.18
C TYR A 88 3.22 11.30 -1.07
N SER A 89 3.74 10.21 -1.63
CA SER A 89 5.17 9.94 -1.72
C SER A 89 5.88 10.88 -2.70
N ASP A 90 7.13 11.18 -2.41
CA ASP A 90 8.05 11.88 -3.31
C ASP A 90 9.06 10.95 -4.00
N ASP A 91 8.97 9.62 -3.77
CA ASP A 91 9.76 8.63 -4.49
C ASP A 91 9.30 8.48 -5.96
N ASP A 92 10.27 8.23 -6.84
CA ASP A 92 10.00 7.87 -8.23
C ASP A 92 9.82 6.35 -8.38
N PRO A 93 8.59 5.84 -8.56
CA PRO A 93 8.31 4.40 -8.63
C PRO A 93 8.88 3.75 -9.90
N THR A 94 9.25 4.52 -10.93
CA THR A 94 9.79 3.97 -12.18
C THR A 94 11.20 3.40 -12.03
N GLN A 95 11.85 3.64 -10.89
CA GLN A 95 13.19 3.13 -10.56
C GLN A 95 13.17 1.72 -9.93
N TYR A 96 12.01 1.07 -9.90
CA TYR A 96 11.83 -0.25 -9.30
C TYR A 96 11.37 -1.28 -10.34
N ASP A 97 11.53 -2.57 -10.06
CA ASP A 97 11.10 -3.63 -10.97
C ASP A 97 9.57 -3.64 -11.15
N TYR A 98 8.84 -3.26 -10.11
CA TYR A 98 7.39 -3.07 -10.07
C TYR A 98 7.04 -2.12 -8.92
N TRP A 99 5.80 -1.65 -8.90
CA TRP A 99 5.31 -0.86 -7.77
C TRP A 99 3.82 -1.10 -7.51
N ILE A 100 3.49 -1.10 -6.24
CA ILE A 100 2.13 -1.17 -5.73
C ILE A 100 1.70 0.24 -5.43
N GLY A 101 0.64 0.71 -6.06
CA GLY A 101 0.10 2.04 -5.79
C GLY A 101 -0.92 1.98 -4.67
N SER A 102 -0.70 2.70 -3.59
CA SER A 102 -1.49 2.61 -2.36
C SER A 102 -2.01 3.98 -1.90
N THR A 103 -3.02 3.93 -1.05
CA THR A 103 -3.62 5.10 -0.41
C THR A 103 -3.78 4.82 1.07
N HIS A 104 -2.85 5.34 1.90
CA HIS A 104 -2.89 5.17 3.35
C HIS A 104 -3.42 6.42 4.06
N TYR A 105 -3.48 7.56 3.36
CA TYR A 105 -3.84 8.84 3.96
C TYR A 105 -4.98 9.53 3.22
N VAL A 106 -5.79 10.25 3.99
CA VAL A 106 -6.69 11.29 3.47
C VAL A 106 -6.17 12.64 3.95
N ARG A 107 -6.00 13.58 3.03
CA ARG A 107 -5.64 14.95 3.40
C ARG A 107 -6.88 15.76 3.70
N GLY A 108 -6.93 16.32 4.90
CA GLY A 108 -8.03 17.15 5.34
C GLY A 108 -8.18 18.42 4.50
N PRO A 109 -9.37 18.72 3.98
CA PRO A 109 -9.60 19.89 3.13
C PRO A 109 -9.53 21.22 3.88
N LYS A 110 -9.77 21.24 5.19
CA LYS A 110 -9.77 22.46 6.03
C LYS A 110 -8.42 22.72 6.66
N THR A 111 -7.83 21.69 7.26
CA THR A 111 -6.56 21.80 8.02
C THR A 111 -5.34 21.56 7.16
N GLY A 112 -5.47 20.79 6.06
CA GLY A 112 -4.36 20.30 5.26
C GLY A 112 -3.58 19.18 5.91
N LYS A 113 -3.99 18.70 7.09
CA LYS A 113 -3.39 17.57 7.82
C LYS A 113 -3.58 16.27 7.03
N TYR A 114 -2.61 15.36 7.12
CA TYR A 114 -2.71 14.01 6.62
C TYR A 114 -3.17 13.10 7.75
N TYR A 115 -4.21 12.32 7.51
CA TYR A 115 -4.78 11.37 8.46
C TYR A 115 -4.58 9.96 7.93
N GLU A 116 -3.96 9.10 8.73
CA GLU A 116 -3.94 7.66 8.47
C GLU A 116 -5.34 7.08 8.61
N ILE A 117 -5.76 6.28 7.61
CA ILE A 117 -7.14 5.77 7.57
C ILE A 117 -7.21 4.28 7.92
N ASP A 118 -6.11 3.65 8.22
CA ASP A 118 -6.02 2.19 8.38
C ASP A 118 -5.25 1.75 9.64
N TRP A 119 -4.79 2.69 10.47
CA TRP A 119 -3.99 2.41 11.66
C TRP A 119 -4.77 2.51 12.96
N ARG A 120 -5.22 3.70 13.31
CA ARG A 120 -5.94 3.97 14.56
C ARG A 120 -7.33 4.54 14.30
N GLU A 121 -8.29 4.07 15.09
CA GLU A 121 -9.66 4.62 15.03
C GLU A 121 -9.70 6.12 15.36
N GLU A 122 -8.82 6.58 16.25
CA GLU A 122 -8.71 7.98 16.65
C GLU A 122 -8.32 8.88 15.48
N ASP A 123 -7.45 8.41 14.58
CA ASP A 123 -7.03 9.18 13.41
C ASP A 123 -8.18 9.31 12.40
N LEU A 124 -8.89 8.22 12.13
CA LEU A 124 -10.08 8.27 11.27
C LEU A 124 -11.18 9.15 11.89
N ARG A 125 -11.41 9.04 13.21
CA ARG A 125 -12.37 9.88 13.92
C ARG A 125 -11.98 11.36 13.84
N ALA A 126 -10.73 11.70 14.09
CA ALA A 126 -10.23 13.07 13.96
C ALA A 126 -10.38 13.58 12.53
N CYS A 127 -10.12 12.75 11.50
CA CYS A 127 -10.37 13.11 10.11
C CYS A 127 -11.83 13.49 9.88
N ILE A 128 -12.76 12.65 10.35
CA ILE A 128 -14.22 12.86 10.22
C ILE A 128 -14.64 14.16 10.91
N ASP A 129 -14.22 14.34 12.15
CA ASP A 129 -14.71 15.45 12.99
C ASP A 129 -14.08 16.80 12.60
N ASP A 130 -12.74 16.85 12.40
CA ASP A 130 -12.01 18.09 12.17
C ASP A 130 -12.19 18.63 10.74
N ASP A 131 -12.20 17.74 9.77
CA ASP A 131 -12.09 18.11 8.35
C ASP A 131 -13.34 17.83 7.51
N PHE A 132 -14.23 16.93 7.97
CA PHE A 132 -15.41 16.52 7.21
C PHE A 132 -16.74 16.73 7.94
N ASP A 133 -16.79 17.61 8.95
CA ASP A 133 -18.02 18.02 9.66
C ASP A 133 -18.83 16.85 10.26
N GLY A 134 -18.17 15.77 10.67
CA GLY A 134 -18.81 14.55 11.17
C GLY A 134 -19.35 13.62 10.09
N ASP A 135 -19.15 13.92 8.79
CA ASP A 135 -19.60 13.08 7.68
C ASP A 135 -18.54 12.04 7.30
N ALA A 136 -18.64 10.85 7.89
CA ALA A 136 -17.74 9.75 7.60
C ALA A 136 -17.78 9.28 6.13
N LEU A 137 -18.95 9.39 5.47
CA LEU A 137 -19.05 9.02 4.04
C LEU A 137 -18.34 10.03 3.15
N ALA A 138 -18.19 11.28 3.53
CA ALA A 138 -17.36 12.24 2.81
C ALA A 138 -15.87 11.87 2.90
N VAL A 139 -15.41 11.30 4.02
CA VAL A 139 -14.05 10.72 4.10
C VAL A 139 -13.88 9.53 3.16
N VAL A 140 -14.89 8.63 3.10
CA VAL A 140 -14.90 7.49 2.17
C VAL A 140 -14.82 7.97 0.71
N GLU A 141 -15.61 8.98 0.35
CA GLU A 141 -15.58 9.59 -1.00
C GLU A 141 -14.19 10.16 -1.33
N ALA A 142 -13.57 10.87 -0.38
CA ALA A 142 -12.22 11.41 -0.53
C ALA A 142 -11.16 10.31 -0.67
N TYR A 143 -11.29 9.22 0.10
CA TYR A 143 -10.43 8.04 0.00
C TYR A 143 -10.49 7.41 -1.41
N PHE A 144 -11.69 7.07 -1.89
CA PHE A 144 -11.83 6.45 -3.21
C PHE A 144 -11.45 7.41 -4.36
N ALA A 145 -11.61 8.72 -4.18
CA ALA A 145 -11.07 9.70 -5.12
C ALA A 145 -9.52 9.65 -5.16
N ASN A 146 -8.85 9.41 -4.03
CA ASN A 146 -7.40 9.22 -3.98
C ASN A 146 -7.00 7.89 -4.63
N VAL A 147 -7.72 6.79 -4.38
CA VAL A 147 -7.51 5.51 -5.07
C VAL A 147 -7.61 5.68 -6.60
N ALA A 148 -8.58 6.44 -7.08
CA ALA A 148 -8.71 6.74 -8.51
C ALA A 148 -7.49 7.51 -9.05
N LYS A 149 -6.97 8.51 -8.32
CA LYS A 149 -5.74 9.23 -8.70
C LYS A 149 -4.52 8.31 -8.77
N VAL A 150 -4.40 7.36 -7.84
CA VAL A 150 -3.34 6.33 -7.87
C VAL A 150 -3.50 5.45 -9.11
N ALA A 151 -4.72 4.98 -9.40
CA ALA A 151 -5.01 4.16 -10.57
C ALA A 151 -4.67 4.87 -11.90
N GLU A 152 -4.85 6.19 -11.98
CA GLU A 152 -4.46 7.02 -13.15
C GLU A 152 -2.94 7.04 -13.38
N LYS A 153 -2.13 6.80 -12.33
CA LYS A 153 -0.68 6.65 -12.45
C LYS A 153 -0.26 5.30 -13.04
N LYS A 154 -1.21 4.37 -13.21
CA LYS A 154 -1.01 3.03 -13.78
C LYS A 154 0.02 2.20 -13.00
N PRO A 155 -0.17 1.95 -11.71
CA PRO A 155 0.68 1.06 -10.94
C PRO A 155 0.69 -0.34 -11.56
N THR A 156 1.74 -1.10 -11.26
CA THR A 156 1.78 -2.54 -11.60
C THR A 156 0.65 -3.28 -10.88
N ILE A 157 0.43 -2.92 -9.62
CA ILE A 157 -0.65 -3.44 -8.76
C ILE A 157 -1.28 -2.24 -8.06
N LEU A 158 -2.59 -2.14 -8.05
CA LEU A 158 -3.33 -1.22 -7.18
C LEU A 158 -3.59 -1.94 -5.87
N GLY A 159 -2.87 -1.52 -4.83
CA GLY A 159 -2.87 -2.19 -3.52
C GLY A 159 -4.18 -1.99 -2.77
N HIS A 160 -4.53 -3.01 -1.96
CA HIS A 160 -5.65 -3.03 -1.00
C HIS A 160 -6.74 -1.97 -1.26
N PHE A 161 -7.48 -2.20 -2.35
CA PHE A 161 -8.42 -1.25 -2.95
C PHE A 161 -9.37 -0.56 -1.96
N ASP A 162 -9.83 -1.28 -0.92
CA ASP A 162 -10.80 -0.80 0.05
C ASP A 162 -10.24 -0.73 1.49
N LEU A 163 -8.97 -0.37 1.63
CA LEU A 163 -8.24 -0.33 2.91
C LEU A 163 -8.96 0.48 4.01
N ILE A 164 -9.73 1.50 3.64
CA ILE A 164 -10.51 2.31 4.57
C ILE A 164 -11.48 1.49 5.44
N LYS A 165 -11.80 0.25 5.04
CA LYS A 165 -12.64 -0.68 5.81
C LYS A 165 -11.89 -1.34 6.98
N LYS A 166 -10.55 -1.32 6.98
CA LYS A 166 -9.71 -2.06 7.93
C LYS A 166 -10.07 -1.80 9.39
N ILE A 167 -10.42 -0.55 9.71
CA ILE A 167 -10.81 -0.15 11.07
C ILE A 167 -12.31 0.18 11.22
N ASN A 168 -13.12 -0.14 10.20
CA ASN A 168 -14.57 0.07 10.19
C ASN A 168 -15.36 -1.15 10.73
N GLY A 169 -14.74 -2.05 11.49
CA GLY A 169 -15.40 -3.28 11.95
C GLY A 169 -16.81 -3.05 12.48
N ASP A 170 -17.75 -3.91 12.08
CA ASP A 170 -19.20 -3.83 12.39
C ASP A 170 -19.88 -2.52 11.96
N GLY A 171 -19.32 -1.82 10.96
CA GLY A 171 -19.90 -0.57 10.46
C GLY A 171 -19.77 0.60 11.45
N LYS A 172 -18.71 0.62 12.24
CA LYS A 172 -18.50 1.56 13.35
C LYS A 172 -18.52 3.02 12.95
N PHE A 173 -18.00 3.36 11.77
CA PHE A 173 -17.88 4.73 11.26
C PHE A 173 -18.84 4.99 10.11
N PHE A 174 -19.05 4.03 9.24
CA PHE A 174 -19.94 4.15 8.07
C PHE A 174 -20.54 2.80 7.68
N ASP A 175 -21.73 2.86 7.07
CA ASP A 175 -22.36 1.67 6.48
C ASP A 175 -21.78 1.41 5.08
N GLU A 176 -21.18 0.25 4.88
CA GLU A 176 -20.61 -0.18 3.59
C GLU A 176 -21.69 -0.45 2.52
N ASN A 177 -22.95 -0.57 2.92
CA ASN A 177 -24.10 -0.70 2.00
C ASN A 177 -24.70 0.65 1.61
N ASP A 178 -24.23 1.75 2.17
CA ASP A 178 -24.71 3.08 1.79
C ASP A 178 -24.46 3.36 0.30
N PRO A 179 -25.45 3.91 -0.41
CA PRO A 179 -25.28 4.26 -1.84
C PRO A 179 -24.10 5.18 -2.13
N ARG A 180 -23.70 6.08 -1.21
CA ARG A 180 -22.52 6.95 -1.38
C ARG A 180 -21.23 6.13 -1.36
N TYR A 181 -21.10 5.17 -0.43
CA TYR A 181 -19.98 4.25 -0.40
C TYR A 181 -19.87 3.48 -1.72
N THR A 182 -20.96 2.83 -2.13
CA THR A 182 -21.00 2.02 -3.35
C THR A 182 -20.69 2.85 -4.59
N ALA A 183 -21.22 4.08 -4.68
CA ALA A 183 -20.96 4.98 -5.81
C ALA A 183 -19.49 5.39 -5.88
N ALA A 184 -18.87 5.77 -4.75
CA ALA A 184 -17.47 6.17 -4.68
C ALA A 184 -16.53 4.99 -5.03
N ALA A 185 -16.77 3.81 -4.46
CA ALA A 185 -15.99 2.61 -4.75
C ALA A 185 -16.09 2.21 -6.23
N ASN A 186 -17.30 2.21 -6.80
CA ASN A 186 -17.50 1.90 -8.23
C ASN A 186 -16.80 2.92 -9.14
N ALA A 187 -16.82 4.20 -8.84
CA ALA A 187 -16.12 5.21 -9.61
C ALA A 187 -14.60 4.97 -9.65
N ALA A 188 -14.00 4.64 -8.51
CA ALA A 188 -12.59 4.28 -8.42
C ALA A 188 -12.29 2.97 -9.17
N LEU A 189 -13.13 1.94 -9.02
CA LEU A 189 -13.01 0.67 -9.72
C LEU A 189 -13.07 0.84 -11.25
N MET A 190 -13.99 1.66 -11.73
CA MET A 190 -14.08 1.98 -13.16
C MET A 190 -12.83 2.70 -13.67
N THR A 191 -12.20 3.54 -12.85
CA THR A 191 -10.94 4.20 -13.20
C THR A 191 -9.80 3.19 -13.24
N ALA A 192 -9.70 2.29 -12.26
CA ALA A 192 -8.72 1.20 -12.25
C ALA A 192 -8.87 0.29 -13.49
N ALA A 193 -10.10 -0.09 -13.83
CA ALA A 193 -10.39 -0.92 -15.01
C ALA A 193 -9.98 -0.23 -16.32
N ARG A 194 -10.30 1.06 -16.49
CA ARG A 194 -9.88 1.84 -17.68
C ARG A 194 -8.36 1.91 -17.81
N ASN A 195 -7.65 1.98 -16.71
CA ASN A 195 -6.19 2.00 -16.68
C ASN A 195 -5.56 0.60 -16.65
N ARG A 196 -6.36 -0.47 -16.67
CA ARG A 196 -5.93 -1.88 -16.65
C ARG A 196 -5.08 -2.24 -15.43
N CYS A 197 -5.36 -1.64 -14.29
CA CYS A 197 -4.67 -1.97 -13.05
C CYS A 197 -5.01 -3.40 -12.62
N VAL A 198 -4.00 -4.13 -12.14
CA VAL A 198 -4.22 -5.36 -11.38
C VAL A 198 -4.63 -4.94 -9.97
N LEU A 199 -5.69 -5.52 -9.44
CA LEU A 199 -6.18 -5.21 -8.09
C LEU A 199 -5.65 -6.21 -7.07
N GLU A 200 -5.36 -5.73 -5.90
CA GLU A 200 -5.11 -6.51 -4.70
C GLU A 200 -6.22 -6.28 -3.68
#